data_ac338ad21b74476c0a5212135ae877c2
#
_entry.id   ac338ad21b74476c0a5212135ae877c2
#
_cell.length_a   1.000
_cell.length_b   1.000
_cell.length_c   1.000
_cell.angle_alpha   90.00
_cell.angle_beta   90.00
_cell.angle_gamma   90.00
#
_symmetry.space_group_name_H-M   'P 1'
#
loop_
_entity.id
_entity.type
_entity.pdbx_description
1 polymer ?
#
loop_
_entity_poly.entity_id
_entity_poly.type
_entity_poly.pdbx_seq_one_letter_code
_entity_poly.pdbx_strand_id
1 'polypeptide(L)'
;TVKGEFYGKLTGVINSMNDKKHDRRYSFLFEERPQEYLIQVIHNIMDNDKPVKNIDLSDIPHDVAIPLIGVITTLIYGIQRSCQISDITPVTLVCDEAHVYIPNGIQLSASERRMTETLKK
;
A
#
# COMPACT_ATOMS: atom_id res chain seq x y z
N THR A 1 -27.47 -23.16 -22.09
CA THR A 1 -26.64 -22.37 -21.20
C THR A 1 -26.46 -20.99 -21.83
N VAL A 2 -27.15 -19.97 -21.30
CA VAL A 2 -27.02 -18.59 -21.78
C VAL A 2 -25.66 -18.08 -21.37
N LYS A 3 -24.81 -17.76 -22.36
CA LYS A 3 -23.50 -17.12 -22.11
C LYS A 3 -23.76 -15.65 -21.80
N GLY A 4 -23.50 -15.22 -20.58
CA GLY A 4 -23.60 -13.80 -20.20
C GLY A 4 -22.66 -12.91 -21.01
N GLU A 5 -22.91 -11.61 -21.04
CA GLU A 5 -22.17 -10.59 -21.79
C GLU A 5 -20.64 -10.59 -21.52
N PHE A 6 -20.22 -11.01 -20.33
CA PHE A 6 -18.84 -11.10 -19.90
C PHE A 6 -18.21 -12.49 -20.05
N TYR A 7 -18.91 -13.44 -20.66
CA TYR A 7 -18.37 -14.79 -20.86
C TYR A 7 -17.09 -14.75 -21.70
N GLY A 8 -15.99 -15.26 -21.13
CA GLY A 8 -14.67 -15.26 -21.76
C GLY A 8 -13.88 -13.94 -21.60
N LYS A 9 -14.53 -12.80 -21.35
CA LYS A 9 -13.83 -11.52 -21.16
C LYS A 9 -13.02 -11.47 -19.86
N LEU A 10 -13.41 -12.22 -18.83
CA LEU A 10 -12.74 -12.29 -17.53
C LEU A 10 -11.63 -13.34 -17.46
N THR A 11 -11.49 -14.17 -18.49
CA THR A 11 -10.49 -15.26 -18.48
C THR A 11 -9.08 -14.74 -18.29
N GLY A 12 -8.71 -13.64 -18.94
CA GLY A 12 -7.40 -13.01 -18.77
C GLY A 12 -7.14 -12.53 -17.35
N VAL A 13 -8.16 -11.93 -16.73
CA VAL A 13 -8.05 -11.45 -15.33
C VAL A 13 -7.93 -12.65 -14.37
N ILE A 14 -8.75 -13.68 -14.56
CA ILE A 14 -8.70 -14.89 -13.73
C ILE A 14 -7.35 -15.58 -13.85
N ASN A 15 -6.83 -15.73 -15.06
CA ASN A 15 -5.51 -16.34 -15.28
C ASN A 15 -4.41 -15.50 -14.62
N SER A 16 -4.42 -14.19 -14.79
CA SER A 16 -3.45 -13.28 -14.14
C SER A 16 -3.51 -13.36 -12.61
N MET A 17 -4.72 -13.45 -12.03
CA MET A 17 -4.90 -13.64 -10.59
C MET A 17 -4.36 -15.00 -10.13
N ASN A 18 -4.64 -16.06 -10.88
CA ASN A 18 -4.14 -17.39 -10.57
C ASN A 18 -2.61 -17.46 -10.68
N ASP A 19 -2.02 -16.83 -11.68
CA ASP A 19 -0.57 -16.77 -11.85
C ASP A 19 0.07 -16.07 -10.64
N LYS A 20 -0.49 -14.91 -10.21
CA LYS A 20 -0.02 -14.20 -9.02
C LYS A 20 -0.21 -15.00 -7.74
N LYS A 21 -1.31 -15.74 -7.60
CA LYS A 21 -1.55 -16.60 -6.43
C LYS A 21 -0.50 -17.70 -6.27
N HIS A 22 0.04 -18.21 -7.38
CA HIS A 22 1.07 -19.25 -7.38
C HIS A 22 2.50 -18.70 -7.37
N ASP A 23 2.68 -17.41 -7.57
CA ASP A 23 3.98 -16.76 -7.49
C ASP A 23 4.31 -16.42 -6.03
N ARG A 24 5.41 -17.01 -5.52
CA ARG A 24 5.88 -16.83 -4.15
C ARG A 24 6.05 -15.37 -3.74
N ARG A 25 6.38 -14.49 -4.68
CA ARG A 25 6.58 -13.05 -4.42
C ARG A 25 5.29 -12.34 -4.00
N TYR A 26 4.13 -12.90 -4.35
CA TYR A 26 2.81 -12.36 -4.02
C TYR A 26 2.12 -13.14 -2.89
N SER A 27 2.76 -14.17 -2.32
CA SER A 27 2.13 -15.06 -1.32
C SER A 27 1.54 -14.29 -0.13
N PHE A 28 2.23 -13.23 0.32
CA PHE A 28 1.81 -12.40 1.45
C PHE A 28 0.44 -11.71 1.23
N LEU A 29 0.02 -11.48 -0.03
CA LEU A 29 -1.30 -10.88 -0.34
C LEU A 29 -2.45 -11.86 -0.14
N PHE A 30 -2.18 -13.16 -0.15
CA PHE A 30 -3.17 -14.22 -0.07
C PHE A 30 -3.16 -14.95 1.29
N GLU A 31 -2.28 -14.53 2.20
CA GLU A 31 -2.24 -15.06 3.56
C GLU A 31 -3.39 -14.49 4.39
N GLU A 32 -4.18 -15.38 4.98
CA GLU A 32 -5.17 -14.96 5.96
C GLU A 32 -4.46 -14.50 7.24
N ARG A 33 -4.78 -13.29 7.67
CA ARG A 33 -4.27 -12.72 8.92
C ARG A 33 -5.44 -12.35 9.82
N PRO A 34 -5.33 -12.57 11.14
CA PRO A 34 -6.35 -12.12 12.08
C PRO A 34 -6.45 -10.58 12.06
N GLN A 35 -7.63 -10.06 12.39
CA GLN A 35 -7.89 -8.61 12.37
C GLN A 35 -6.94 -7.83 13.29
N GLU A 36 -6.55 -8.44 14.42
CA GLU A 36 -5.60 -7.88 15.38
C GLU A 36 -4.22 -7.62 14.78
N TYR A 37 -3.87 -8.34 13.72
CA TYR A 37 -2.59 -8.15 13.02
C TYR A 37 -2.45 -6.74 12.45
N LEU A 38 -3.51 -6.19 11.84
CA LEU A 38 -3.49 -4.82 11.33
C LEU A 38 -3.26 -3.80 12.45
N ILE A 39 -3.92 -4.00 13.59
CA ILE A 39 -3.75 -3.13 14.77
C ILE A 39 -2.32 -3.18 15.27
N GLN A 40 -1.71 -4.37 15.33
CA GLN A 40 -0.31 -4.53 15.72
C GLN A 40 0.65 -3.83 14.75
N VAL A 41 0.40 -3.94 13.43
CA VAL A 41 1.22 -3.25 12.41
C VAL A 41 1.14 -1.74 12.59
N ILE A 42 -0.06 -1.19 12.75
CA ILE A 42 -0.26 0.25 12.99
C ILE A 42 0.46 0.68 14.27
N HIS A 43 0.29 -0.07 15.36
CA HIS A 43 0.95 0.21 16.63
C HIS A 43 2.47 0.20 16.46
N ASN A 44 3.04 -0.78 15.79
CA ASN A 44 4.48 -0.86 15.53
C ASN A 44 5.00 0.31 14.70
N ILE A 45 4.21 0.83 13.75
CA ILE A 45 4.59 2.00 12.95
C ILE A 45 4.55 3.28 13.81
N MET A 46 3.56 3.41 14.69
CA MET A 46 3.31 4.63 15.46
C MET A 46 3.98 4.64 16.84
N ASP A 47 4.54 3.51 17.30
CA ASP A 47 5.18 3.38 18.61
C ASP A 47 6.43 4.28 18.71
N ASN A 48 6.55 4.98 19.83
CA ASN A 48 7.62 5.93 20.10
C ASN A 48 8.90 5.31 20.69
N ASP A 49 8.85 4.06 21.10
CA ASP A 49 10.01 3.36 21.69
C ASP A 49 11.20 3.27 20.71
N LYS A 50 10.90 3.29 19.42
CA LYS A 50 11.90 3.31 18.35
C LYS A 50 11.65 4.50 17.44
N PRO A 51 12.39 5.58 17.57
CA PRO A 51 12.14 6.83 16.84
C PRO A 51 12.37 6.70 15.33
N VAL A 52 13.13 5.71 14.88
CA VAL A 52 13.37 5.43 13.47
C VAL A 52 12.80 4.06 13.11
N LYS A 53 11.92 4.03 12.12
CA LYS A 53 11.35 2.80 11.54
C LYS A 53 11.82 2.71 10.10
N ASN A 54 12.38 1.58 9.71
CA ASN A 54 12.73 1.30 8.33
C ASN A 54 11.75 0.28 7.74
N ILE A 55 11.14 0.61 6.62
CA ILE A 55 10.25 -0.29 5.86
C ILE A 55 10.99 -0.65 4.59
N ASP A 56 11.51 -1.86 4.54
CA ASP A 56 12.19 -2.39 3.36
C ASP A 56 11.19 -3.01 2.38
N LEU A 57 11.22 -2.55 1.14
CA LEU A 57 10.33 -2.98 0.06
C LEU A 57 11.08 -3.69 -1.07
N SER A 58 12.36 -4.03 -0.88
CA SER A 58 13.22 -4.59 -1.93
C SER A 58 12.67 -5.90 -2.51
N ASP A 59 12.04 -6.72 -1.67
CA ASP A 59 11.49 -8.03 -2.07
C ASP A 59 10.02 -7.93 -2.57
N ILE A 60 9.43 -6.75 -2.54
CA ILE A 60 8.04 -6.55 -2.96
C ILE A 60 7.99 -6.27 -4.47
N PRO A 61 7.14 -6.99 -5.24
CA PRO A 61 6.95 -6.67 -6.65
C PRO A 61 6.52 -5.23 -6.87
N HIS A 62 7.08 -4.56 -7.88
CA HIS A 62 6.89 -3.13 -8.13
C HIS A 62 5.42 -2.73 -8.28
N ASP A 63 4.60 -3.59 -8.89
CA ASP A 63 3.15 -3.37 -9.08
C ASP A 63 2.36 -3.41 -7.76
N VAL A 64 2.96 -3.96 -6.69
CA VAL A 64 2.39 -3.98 -5.33
C VAL A 64 3.03 -2.91 -4.44
N ALA A 65 4.32 -2.65 -4.60
CA ALA A 65 5.05 -1.69 -3.79
C ALA A 65 4.43 -0.27 -3.85
N ILE A 66 4.08 0.20 -5.05
CA ILE A 66 3.47 1.52 -5.25
C ILE A 66 2.15 1.68 -4.48
N PRO A 67 1.12 0.83 -4.69
CA PRO A 67 -0.12 0.95 -3.91
C PRO A 67 0.10 0.72 -2.41
N LEU A 68 1.05 -0.13 -2.01
CA LEU A 68 1.37 -0.38 -0.59
C LEU A 68 1.90 0.88 0.09
N ILE A 69 2.84 1.58 -0.53
CA ILE A 69 3.35 2.86 -0.02
C ILE A 69 2.22 3.88 0.08
N GLY A 70 1.33 3.94 -0.91
CA GLY A 70 0.16 4.80 -0.88
C GLY A 70 -0.76 4.51 0.32
N VAL A 71 -0.99 3.24 0.63
CA VAL A 71 -1.77 2.83 1.80
C VAL A 71 -1.07 3.23 3.10
N ILE A 72 0.22 2.91 3.26
CA ILE A 72 1.00 3.25 4.46
C ILE A 72 1.00 4.76 4.69
N THR A 73 1.29 5.54 3.66
CA THR A 73 1.32 7.01 3.74
C THR A 73 -0.04 7.57 4.13
N THR A 74 -1.12 7.05 3.53
CA THR A 74 -2.49 7.49 3.84
C THR A 74 -2.88 7.15 5.27
N LEU A 75 -2.49 5.98 5.77
CA LEU A 75 -2.73 5.57 7.15
C LEU A 75 -2.00 6.49 8.14
N ILE A 76 -0.69 6.70 7.95
CA ILE A 76 0.10 7.59 8.81
C ILE A 76 -0.50 8.99 8.84
N TYR A 77 -0.79 9.55 7.67
CA TYR A 77 -1.39 10.87 7.55
C TYR A 77 -2.78 10.92 8.22
N GLY A 78 -3.62 9.91 7.99
CA GLY A 78 -4.96 9.83 8.58
C GLY A 78 -4.93 9.79 10.11
N ILE A 79 -4.02 8.98 10.68
CA ILE A 79 -3.82 8.89 12.14
C ILE A 79 -3.34 10.24 12.68
N GLN A 80 -2.31 10.81 12.09
CA GLN A 80 -1.75 12.10 12.50
C GLN A 80 -2.81 13.21 12.48
N ARG A 81 -3.72 13.22 11.50
CA ARG A 81 -4.79 14.20 11.39
C ARG A 81 -5.94 13.97 12.36
N SER A 82 -6.21 12.72 12.75
CA SER A 82 -7.36 12.34 13.58
C SER A 82 -7.10 12.48 15.08
N CYS A 83 -5.83 12.52 15.49
CA CYS A 83 -5.46 12.67 16.89
C CYS A 83 -5.42 14.15 17.29
N GLN A 84 -5.55 14.44 18.59
CA GLN A 84 -5.39 15.82 19.11
C GLN A 84 -3.91 16.21 19.11
N ILE A 85 -3.61 17.47 18.84
CA ILE A 85 -2.24 18.00 18.69
C ILE A 85 -1.37 17.73 19.94
N SER A 86 -1.97 17.65 21.13
CA SER A 86 -1.28 17.37 22.39
C SER A 86 -0.75 15.92 22.51
N ASP A 87 -1.34 14.99 21.75
CA ASP A 87 -1.12 13.56 21.95
C ASP A 87 -0.31 12.93 20.79
N ILE A 88 0.17 13.77 19.86
CA ILE A 88 0.82 13.31 18.65
C ILE A 88 2.32 13.58 18.70
N THR A 89 3.11 12.51 18.50
CA THR A 89 4.49 12.67 18.06
C THR A 89 4.50 12.88 16.55
N PRO A 90 5.06 14.01 16.05
CA PRO A 90 5.14 14.25 14.61
C PRO A 90 5.95 13.16 13.91
N VAL A 91 5.44 12.66 12.80
CA VAL A 91 6.11 11.65 11.97
C VAL A 91 6.67 12.32 10.73
N THR A 92 7.95 12.10 10.47
CA THR A 92 8.60 12.47 9.22
C THR A 92 8.75 11.22 8.36
N LEU A 93 8.17 11.22 7.17
CA LEU A 93 8.30 10.14 6.21
C LEU A 93 9.44 10.48 5.24
N VAL A 94 10.46 9.64 5.19
CA VAL A 94 11.55 9.75 4.23
C VAL A 94 11.38 8.63 3.20
N CYS A 95 11.19 8.99 1.94
CA CYS A 95 11.07 8.04 0.83
C CYS A 95 12.38 8.04 0.05
N ASP A 96 13.16 6.98 0.18
CA ASP A 96 14.30 6.75 -0.70
C ASP A 96 13.81 6.37 -2.09
N GLU A 97 14.54 6.76 -3.13
CA GLU A 97 14.17 6.52 -4.53
C GLU A 97 12.72 6.96 -4.87
N ALA A 98 12.28 8.10 -4.32
CA ALA A 98 10.89 8.57 -4.45
C ALA A 98 10.38 8.63 -5.90
N HIS A 99 11.29 8.78 -6.88
CA HIS A 99 10.94 8.79 -8.30
C HIS A 99 10.34 7.47 -8.79
N VAL A 100 10.63 6.36 -8.13
CA VAL A 100 10.05 5.04 -8.43
C VAL A 100 8.57 4.99 -8.06
N TYR A 101 8.17 5.73 -7.03
CA TYR A 101 6.83 5.69 -6.44
C TYR A 101 5.97 6.89 -6.82
N ILE A 102 6.60 7.99 -7.24
CA ILE A 102 5.94 9.23 -7.62
C ILE A 102 6.31 9.51 -9.09
N PRO A 103 5.56 8.92 -10.03
CA PRO A 103 5.87 9.11 -11.44
C PRO A 103 5.73 10.57 -11.86
N ASN A 104 6.72 11.05 -12.59
CA ASN A 104 6.70 12.36 -13.25
C ASN A 104 5.92 12.24 -14.55
N GLY A 105 4.62 12.53 -14.54
CA GLY A 105 3.88 12.48 -15.80
C GLY A 105 2.37 12.71 -15.70
N ILE A 106 1.78 12.99 -16.85
CA ILE A 106 0.39 13.42 -17.04
C ILE A 106 -0.62 12.27 -16.87
N GLN A 107 -0.18 11.02 -16.86
CA GLN A 107 -1.05 9.84 -16.72
C GLN A 107 -0.79 9.09 -15.41
N LEU A 108 -1.18 9.68 -14.30
CA LEU A 108 -1.18 8.99 -13.02
C LEU A 108 -2.42 8.09 -12.91
N SER A 109 -2.23 6.85 -12.48
CA SER A 109 -3.34 5.99 -12.04
C SER A 109 -4.07 6.62 -10.83
N ALA A 110 -5.26 6.16 -10.53
CA ALA A 110 -6.04 6.68 -9.39
C ALA A 110 -5.31 6.53 -8.05
N SER A 111 -4.55 5.43 -7.87
CA SER A 111 -3.74 5.17 -6.67
C SER A 111 -2.54 6.13 -6.56
N GLU A 112 -1.84 6.35 -7.67
CA GLU A 112 -0.70 7.27 -7.74
C GLU A 112 -1.10 8.72 -7.49
N ARG A 113 -2.28 9.15 -8.00
CA ARG A 113 -2.83 10.48 -7.70
C ARG A 113 -3.08 10.67 -6.21
N ARG A 114 -3.74 9.71 -5.55
CA ARG A 114 -3.99 9.77 -4.10
C ARG A 114 -2.72 9.86 -3.30
N MET A 115 -1.71 9.06 -3.63
CA MET A 115 -0.41 9.09 -2.97
C MET A 115 0.27 10.46 -3.16
N THR A 116 0.32 10.97 -4.39
CA THR A 116 0.93 12.27 -4.70
C THR A 116 0.21 13.42 -3.99
N GLU A 117 -1.13 13.39 -3.91
CA GLU A 117 -1.91 14.38 -3.17
C GLU A 117 -1.68 14.32 -1.66
N THR A 118 -1.44 13.12 -1.11
CA THR A 118 -1.15 12.94 0.32
C THR A 118 0.25 13.44 0.67
N LEU A 119 1.23 13.20 -0.19
CA LEU A 119 2.61 13.64 0.02
C LEU A 119 2.84 15.15 -0.20
N LYS A 120 1.93 15.85 -0.87
CA LYS A 120 2.00 17.30 -1.10
C LYS A 120 1.39 18.15 0.02
N LYS A 121 0.76 17.54 1.00
CA LYS A 121 0.12 18.20 2.16
C LYS A 121 1.04 18.21 3.36
#